data_5e5b361bfe9c9e6324aac241524de2bd
#
_entry.id   5e5b361bfe9c9e6324aac241524de2bd
#
_cell.length_a   1.000
_cell.length_b   1.000
_cell.length_c   1.000
_cell.angle_alpha   90.00
_cell.angle_beta   90.00
_cell.angle_gamma   90.00
#
_symmetry.space_group_name_H-M   'P 1'
#
loop_
_entity.id
_entity.type
_entity.pdbx_description
1 polymer ?
#
loop_
_entity_poly.entity_id
_entity_poly.type
_entity_poly.pdbx_seq_one_letter_code
_entity_poly.pdbx_strand_id
1 'polypeptide(L)'
;MRFFKIIAVFIVLLIGAYAASMYYFVDESKDFKIEKEINYPVEKVFNQFNNLQNFTRWNNFFTSSKSIDIDYYTPYEGKGSSISYVDPKNDTDGEMFLRYENPNKTLRYQLFEDKNESPTLVDVKFKAIAPEKTRITWIVHTPKLSVLRRVENFWTEDRFAENINKSMLNLNNVLGNKVEKDNQMAAIKYDSLMVENEEEKLLLGINVSTSNKKDALYKNIVMNYNKIYNYTTMDLGKKDDEFGFPVLITDADNYKDKEVSYFLGIPLSKKFGLTDNNFSFRTQGPTQNYIMYYKGNYAGRIKAIQQLIQKAKKDEMRFGDIRQTFLERPMEDQDVNMKLSLSVFK
;
A
#
# COMPACT_ATOMS: atom_id res chain seq x y z
N MET A 1 -20.61 57.18 19.30
CA MET A 1 -20.91 57.20 17.85
C MET A 1 -19.76 57.67 16.96
N ARG A 2 -19.08 58.82 17.22
CA ARG A 2 -17.96 59.28 16.34
C ARG A 2 -16.76 58.33 16.29
N PHE A 3 -16.36 57.76 17.44
CA PHE A 3 -15.25 56.78 17.51
C PHE A 3 -15.49 55.52 16.67
N PHE A 4 -16.72 54.94 16.70
CA PHE A 4 -17.08 53.80 15.85
C PHE A 4 -17.01 54.12 14.36
N LYS A 5 -17.38 55.32 13.95
CA LYS A 5 -17.28 55.77 12.55
C LYS A 5 -15.83 55.89 12.10
N ILE A 6 -14.92 56.39 12.95
CA ILE A 6 -13.50 56.49 12.66
C ILE A 6 -12.87 55.11 12.52
N ILE A 7 -13.21 54.17 13.42
CA ILE A 7 -12.74 52.77 13.31
C ILE A 7 -13.24 52.11 12.02
N ALA A 8 -14.51 52.29 11.67
CA ALA A 8 -15.08 51.72 10.46
C ALA A 8 -14.39 52.26 9.20
N VAL A 9 -14.15 53.58 9.12
CA VAL A 9 -13.40 54.18 8.01
C VAL A 9 -11.97 53.64 7.93
N PHE A 10 -11.29 53.49 9.08
CA PHE A 10 -9.94 52.93 9.11
C PHE A 10 -9.90 51.46 8.63
N ILE A 11 -10.85 50.64 9.03
CA ILE A 11 -10.99 49.24 8.56
C ILE A 11 -11.21 49.21 7.02
N VAL A 12 -12.05 50.04 6.50
CA VAL A 12 -12.33 50.14 5.03
C VAL A 12 -11.04 50.51 4.29
N LEU A 13 -10.29 51.49 4.81
CA LEU A 13 -9.01 51.89 4.22
C LEU A 13 -7.98 50.77 4.25
N LEU A 14 -7.89 50.00 5.35
CA LEU A 14 -7.01 48.84 5.43
C LEU A 14 -7.39 47.74 4.44
N ILE A 15 -8.68 47.42 4.30
CA ILE A 15 -9.16 46.45 3.33
C ILE A 15 -8.87 46.95 1.89
N GLY A 16 -9.09 48.23 1.62
CA GLY A 16 -8.77 48.81 0.32
C GLY A 16 -7.27 48.76 0.00
N ALA A 17 -6.42 49.10 0.94
CA ALA A 17 -4.97 49.00 0.80
C ALA A 17 -4.51 47.55 0.59
N TYR A 18 -5.05 46.62 1.35
CA TYR A 18 -4.80 45.18 1.19
C TYR A 18 -5.21 44.70 -0.22
N ALA A 19 -6.46 45.01 -0.63
CA ALA A 19 -6.96 44.59 -1.94
C ALA A 19 -6.12 45.19 -3.09
N ALA A 20 -5.74 46.48 -3.00
CA ALA A 20 -4.86 47.13 -3.97
C ALA A 20 -3.47 46.45 -4.00
N SER A 21 -2.90 46.13 -2.84
CA SER A 21 -1.64 45.41 -2.73
C SER A 21 -1.71 44.03 -3.38
N MET A 22 -2.77 43.25 -3.08
CA MET A 22 -2.97 41.92 -3.69
C MET A 22 -3.19 42.00 -5.20
N TYR A 23 -3.88 43.02 -5.68
CA TYR A 23 -4.14 43.22 -7.11
C TYR A 23 -2.87 43.52 -7.90
N TYR A 24 -2.00 44.43 -7.38
CA TYR A 24 -0.83 44.90 -8.12
C TYR A 24 0.43 44.04 -7.92
N PHE A 25 0.57 43.35 -6.79
CA PHE A 25 1.82 42.68 -6.44
C PHE A 25 1.72 41.14 -6.37
N VAL A 26 0.51 40.57 -6.46
CA VAL A 26 0.32 39.10 -6.37
C VAL A 26 -0.48 38.59 -7.57
N ASP A 27 0.09 37.65 -8.29
CA ASP A 27 -0.56 37.02 -9.43
C ASP A 27 -1.86 36.30 -9.01
N GLU A 28 -2.84 36.31 -9.90
CA GLU A 28 -4.13 35.67 -9.66
C GLU A 28 -4.06 34.12 -9.67
N SER A 29 -3.08 33.55 -10.36
CA SER A 29 -2.81 32.12 -10.44
C SER A 29 -1.30 31.89 -10.36
N LYS A 30 -0.90 30.64 -10.10
CA LYS A 30 0.50 30.21 -10.09
C LYS A 30 0.73 29.11 -11.10
N ASP A 31 1.86 29.26 -11.82
CA ASP A 31 2.41 28.23 -12.69
C ASP A 31 3.79 27.87 -12.18
N PHE A 32 4.02 26.60 -11.82
CA PHE A 32 5.31 26.18 -11.33
C PHE A 32 5.62 24.73 -11.71
N LYS A 33 6.89 24.38 -11.58
CA LYS A 33 7.44 23.09 -11.97
C LYS A 33 8.24 22.49 -10.83
N ILE A 34 7.97 21.20 -10.52
CA ILE A 34 8.72 20.44 -9.52
C ILE A 34 9.26 19.18 -10.19
N GLU A 35 10.54 18.89 -9.97
CA GLU A 35 11.20 17.69 -10.48
C GLU A 35 11.71 16.79 -9.37
N LYS A 36 11.54 15.50 -9.51
CA LYS A 36 12.08 14.46 -8.63
C LYS A 36 12.58 13.28 -9.43
N GLU A 37 13.51 12.55 -8.85
CA GLU A 37 14.03 11.31 -9.42
C GLU A 37 13.73 10.14 -8.48
N ILE A 38 13.49 8.98 -9.06
CA ILE A 38 13.22 7.75 -8.34
C ILE A 38 13.97 6.60 -9.03
N ASN A 39 14.54 5.68 -8.24
CA ASN A 39 15.37 4.58 -8.73
C ASN A 39 14.54 3.34 -9.09
N TYR A 40 13.61 3.52 -10.05
CA TYR A 40 12.75 2.46 -10.59
C TYR A 40 12.47 2.71 -12.07
N PRO A 41 12.21 1.63 -12.87
CA PRO A 41 11.83 1.74 -14.28
C PRO A 41 10.57 2.58 -14.49
N VAL A 42 10.51 3.28 -15.61
CA VAL A 42 9.42 4.20 -15.92
C VAL A 42 8.04 3.52 -15.94
N GLU A 43 7.97 2.28 -16.43
CA GLU A 43 6.73 1.51 -16.50
C GLU A 43 6.17 1.20 -15.10
N LYS A 44 7.04 0.82 -14.17
CA LYS A 44 6.63 0.55 -12.78
C LYS A 44 6.16 1.82 -12.07
N VAL A 45 6.86 2.92 -12.32
CA VAL A 45 6.50 4.24 -11.76
C VAL A 45 5.19 4.73 -12.36
N PHE A 46 5.07 4.73 -13.70
CA PHE A 46 3.89 5.20 -14.40
C PHE A 46 2.60 4.50 -13.93
N ASN A 47 2.62 3.19 -13.75
CA ASN A 47 1.47 2.41 -13.28
C ASN A 47 0.98 2.83 -11.88
N GLN A 48 1.87 3.38 -11.02
CA GLN A 48 1.45 3.90 -9.72
C GLN A 48 0.68 5.23 -9.83
N PHE A 49 0.92 5.98 -10.89
CA PHE A 49 0.20 7.22 -11.16
C PHE A 49 -1.07 6.99 -12.00
N ASN A 50 -1.01 6.09 -12.98
CA ASN A 50 -2.10 5.86 -13.94
C ASN A 50 -3.33 5.20 -13.31
N ASN A 51 -3.14 4.36 -12.30
CA ASN A 51 -4.21 3.73 -11.54
C ASN A 51 -4.53 4.55 -10.29
N LEU A 52 -5.76 5.10 -10.19
CA LEU A 52 -6.14 5.99 -9.09
C LEU A 52 -6.22 5.29 -7.73
N GLN A 53 -6.54 3.98 -7.69
CA GLN A 53 -6.51 3.21 -6.46
C GLN A 53 -5.07 3.03 -5.95
N ASN A 54 -4.08 2.90 -6.85
CA ASN A 54 -2.67 2.92 -6.46
C ASN A 54 -2.23 4.32 -6.06
N PHE A 55 -2.60 5.35 -6.84
CA PHE A 55 -2.21 6.74 -6.62
C PHE A 55 -2.58 7.25 -5.23
N THR A 56 -3.80 6.99 -4.76
CA THR A 56 -4.28 7.43 -3.44
C THR A 56 -3.57 6.75 -2.26
N ARG A 57 -2.97 5.56 -2.48
CA ARG A 57 -2.28 4.80 -1.43
C ARG A 57 -0.94 5.41 -0.99
N TRP A 58 -0.26 6.13 -1.87
CA TRP A 58 1.05 6.70 -1.59
C TRP A 58 1.07 8.23 -1.66
N ASN A 59 0.16 8.86 -2.39
CA ASN A 59 0.10 10.31 -2.47
C ASN A 59 -0.25 10.91 -1.11
N ASN A 60 0.62 11.79 -0.59
CA ASN A 60 0.51 12.33 0.75
C ASN A 60 -0.75 13.17 0.95
N PHE A 61 -1.32 13.76 -0.10
CA PHE A 61 -2.60 14.46 -0.01
C PHE A 61 -3.69 13.54 0.55
N PHE A 62 -3.78 12.30 0.05
CA PHE A 62 -4.79 11.32 0.48
C PHE A 62 -4.38 10.50 1.71
N THR A 63 -3.08 10.44 2.04
CA THR A 63 -2.57 9.63 3.17
C THR A 63 -2.29 10.42 4.43
N SER A 64 -2.31 11.76 4.37
CA SER A 64 -1.99 12.65 5.50
C SER A 64 -3.08 12.68 6.57
N SER A 65 -4.33 12.44 6.20
CA SER A 65 -5.47 12.35 7.12
C SER A 65 -6.09 10.96 7.06
N LYS A 66 -6.38 10.38 8.22
CA LYS A 66 -7.10 9.10 8.31
C LYS A 66 -8.61 9.24 8.14
N SER A 67 -9.11 10.47 8.10
CA SER A 67 -10.53 10.80 7.96
C SER A 67 -10.97 11.02 6.52
N ILE A 68 -10.03 10.96 5.56
CA ILE A 68 -10.37 11.07 4.15
C ILE A 68 -11.11 9.82 3.70
N ASP A 69 -12.33 10.00 3.26
CA ASP A 69 -13.14 8.99 2.58
C ASP A 69 -13.06 9.21 1.06
N ILE A 70 -12.91 8.12 0.28
CA ILE A 70 -12.65 8.19 -1.16
C ILE A 70 -13.57 7.24 -1.91
N ASP A 71 -14.38 7.78 -2.79
CA ASP A 71 -15.17 7.03 -3.75
C ASP A 71 -14.45 6.94 -5.09
N TYR A 72 -14.39 5.73 -5.66
CA TYR A 72 -13.72 5.47 -6.94
C TYR A 72 -14.75 5.18 -8.02
N TYR A 73 -14.59 5.81 -9.18
CA TYR A 73 -15.46 5.62 -10.34
C TYR A 73 -14.72 4.90 -11.47
N THR A 74 -15.42 4.04 -12.17
CA THR A 74 -14.90 3.30 -13.33
C THR A 74 -14.74 4.20 -14.56
N PRO A 75 -13.66 4.01 -15.35
CA PRO A 75 -12.56 3.08 -15.12
C PRO A 75 -11.67 3.52 -13.95
N TYR A 76 -11.00 2.56 -13.28
CA TYR A 76 -10.09 2.88 -12.16
C TYR A 76 -8.67 3.24 -12.63
N GLU A 77 -8.39 3.03 -13.90
CA GLU A 77 -7.08 3.22 -14.53
C GLU A 77 -7.22 3.91 -15.88
N GLY A 78 -6.22 4.75 -16.21
CA GLY A 78 -6.13 5.43 -17.47
C GLY A 78 -7.06 6.64 -17.63
N LYS A 79 -7.06 7.20 -18.83
CA LYS A 79 -7.91 8.34 -19.18
C LYS A 79 -9.39 8.05 -18.90
N GLY A 80 -10.04 8.95 -18.18
CA GLY A 80 -11.44 8.85 -17.79
C GLY A 80 -11.66 8.37 -16.37
N SER A 81 -10.63 7.83 -15.70
CA SER A 81 -10.72 7.49 -14.28
C SER A 81 -10.93 8.73 -13.42
N SER A 82 -11.69 8.57 -12.34
CA SER A 82 -11.98 9.66 -11.41
C SER A 82 -12.24 9.15 -9.99
N ILE A 83 -12.05 10.05 -9.05
CA ILE A 83 -12.41 9.86 -7.65
C ILE A 83 -13.11 11.10 -7.11
N SER A 84 -13.98 10.93 -6.12
CA SER A 84 -14.40 11.97 -5.20
C SER A 84 -13.83 11.69 -3.81
N TYR A 85 -13.60 12.72 -3.03
CA TYR A 85 -13.10 12.57 -1.67
C TYR A 85 -13.71 13.61 -0.74
N VAL A 86 -13.83 13.23 0.52
CA VAL A 86 -14.27 14.10 1.61
C VAL A 86 -13.34 13.90 2.81
N ASP A 87 -12.83 14.99 3.37
CA ASP A 87 -12.08 14.97 4.63
C ASP A 87 -12.84 15.78 5.70
N PRO A 88 -13.68 15.12 6.53
CA PRO A 88 -14.49 15.80 7.55
C PRO A 88 -13.64 16.53 8.60
N LYS A 89 -12.39 16.10 8.82
CA LYS A 89 -11.51 16.71 9.81
C LYS A 89 -11.00 18.07 9.36
N ASN A 90 -10.72 18.22 8.09
CA ASN A 90 -10.17 19.44 7.50
C ASN A 90 -11.24 20.25 6.76
N ASP A 91 -12.51 19.81 6.77
CA ASP A 91 -13.65 20.44 6.08
C ASP A 91 -13.35 20.68 4.59
N THR A 92 -12.70 19.69 3.94
CA THR A 92 -12.37 19.74 2.52
C THR A 92 -13.06 18.62 1.76
N ASP A 93 -13.53 18.93 0.57
CA ASP A 93 -14.08 17.96 -0.37
C ASP A 93 -13.58 18.27 -1.80
N GLY A 94 -13.66 17.27 -2.67
CA GLY A 94 -13.25 17.52 -4.05
C GLY A 94 -13.37 16.31 -4.96
N GLU A 95 -13.01 16.55 -6.21
CA GLU A 95 -13.01 15.55 -7.27
C GLU A 95 -11.68 15.61 -8.04
N MET A 96 -11.15 14.45 -8.41
CA MET A 96 -9.97 14.35 -9.25
C MET A 96 -10.27 13.48 -10.47
N PHE A 97 -9.88 13.95 -11.63
CA PHE A 97 -10.05 13.29 -12.92
C PHE A 97 -8.71 13.10 -13.63
N LEU A 98 -8.49 11.94 -14.23
CA LEU A 98 -7.40 11.72 -15.18
C LEU A 98 -7.91 12.02 -16.60
N ARG A 99 -7.57 13.19 -17.14
CA ARG A 99 -8.11 13.71 -18.41
C ARG A 99 -7.29 13.35 -19.63
N TYR A 100 -5.99 13.13 -19.45
CA TYR A 100 -5.10 12.79 -20.56
C TYR A 100 -4.08 11.75 -20.12
N GLU A 101 -3.80 10.85 -21.03
CA GLU A 101 -2.81 9.79 -20.87
C GLU A 101 -1.98 9.65 -22.16
N ASN A 102 -0.66 9.62 -21.99
CA ASN A 102 0.30 9.12 -22.97
C ASN A 102 1.20 8.12 -22.25
N PRO A 103 1.05 6.81 -22.52
CA PRO A 103 1.70 5.75 -21.75
C PRO A 103 3.20 5.97 -21.56
N ASN A 104 3.66 5.83 -20.30
CA ASN A 104 5.03 6.01 -19.85
C ASN A 104 5.65 7.40 -20.12
N LYS A 105 4.82 8.39 -20.49
CA LYS A 105 5.31 9.74 -20.82
C LYS A 105 4.59 10.84 -20.07
N THR A 106 3.25 10.87 -20.11
CA THR A 106 2.51 12.01 -19.56
C THR A 106 1.13 11.63 -19.09
N LEU A 107 0.76 12.12 -17.91
CA LEU A 107 -0.60 12.10 -17.38
C LEU A 107 -1.03 13.55 -17.09
N ARG A 108 -2.32 13.87 -17.29
CA ARG A 108 -2.91 15.14 -16.87
C ARG A 108 -4.05 14.89 -15.93
N TYR A 109 -3.91 15.40 -14.71
CA TYR A 109 -4.97 15.43 -13.72
C TYR A 109 -5.66 16.78 -13.69
N GLN A 110 -6.92 16.74 -13.33
CA GLN A 110 -7.77 17.89 -13.10
C GLN A 110 -8.38 17.72 -11.71
N LEU A 111 -8.06 18.63 -10.80
CA LEU A 111 -8.45 18.57 -9.40
C LEU A 111 -9.39 19.74 -9.09
N PHE A 112 -10.59 19.44 -8.65
CA PHE A 112 -11.55 20.39 -8.12
C PHE A 112 -11.57 20.29 -6.60
N GLU A 113 -11.43 21.39 -5.91
CA GLU A 113 -11.39 21.48 -4.44
C GLU A 113 -12.35 22.56 -3.95
N ASP A 114 -13.01 22.33 -2.83
CA ASP A 114 -13.80 23.31 -2.08
C ASP A 114 -14.83 24.07 -2.96
N LYS A 115 -15.55 23.35 -3.82
CA LYS A 115 -16.55 23.93 -4.73
C LYS A 115 -16.01 25.02 -5.67
N ASN A 116 -14.70 25.05 -5.91
CA ASN A 116 -14.13 25.92 -6.90
C ASN A 116 -14.60 25.50 -8.31
N GLU A 117 -15.13 26.44 -9.08
CA GLU A 117 -15.57 26.19 -10.46
C GLU A 117 -14.39 25.90 -11.40
N SER A 118 -13.21 26.39 -11.07
CA SER A 118 -12.00 26.23 -11.87
C SER A 118 -11.03 25.26 -11.21
N PRO A 119 -10.55 24.22 -11.91
CA PRO A 119 -9.68 23.21 -11.36
C PRO A 119 -8.22 23.62 -11.29
N THR A 120 -7.48 22.99 -10.40
CA THR A 120 -6.02 22.88 -10.53
C THR A 120 -5.70 21.85 -11.60
N LEU A 121 -4.85 22.20 -12.57
CA LEU A 121 -4.35 21.28 -13.60
C LEU A 121 -2.94 20.82 -13.21
N VAL A 122 -2.70 19.51 -13.25
CA VAL A 122 -1.40 18.95 -12.95
C VAL A 122 -0.96 18.02 -14.08
N ASP A 123 0.03 18.45 -14.86
CA ASP A 123 0.70 17.60 -15.83
C ASP A 123 1.86 16.87 -15.16
N VAL A 124 1.85 15.55 -15.18
CA VAL A 124 2.95 14.72 -14.68
C VAL A 124 3.65 14.10 -15.88
N LYS A 125 4.93 14.44 -16.07
CA LYS A 125 5.75 13.91 -17.15
C LYS A 125 6.77 12.92 -16.61
N PHE A 126 6.95 11.81 -17.30
CA PHE A 126 7.88 10.74 -16.95
C PHE A 126 8.97 10.64 -18.01
N LYS A 127 10.22 10.54 -17.58
CA LYS A 127 11.38 10.34 -18.44
C LYS A 127 12.30 9.32 -17.83
N ALA A 128 12.52 8.20 -18.51
CA ALA A 128 13.59 7.27 -18.17
C ALA A 128 14.94 7.97 -18.39
N ILE A 129 15.75 8.05 -17.34
CA ILE A 129 17.12 8.63 -17.39
C ILE A 129 18.20 7.55 -17.27
N ALA A 130 17.81 6.36 -16.80
CA ALA A 130 18.56 5.12 -16.85
C ALA A 130 17.54 3.95 -16.83
N PRO A 131 17.94 2.69 -17.10
CA PRO A 131 17.02 1.53 -17.08
C PRO A 131 16.21 1.42 -15.78
N GLU A 132 16.85 1.65 -14.64
CA GLU A 132 16.26 1.58 -13.30
C GLU A 132 16.09 2.98 -12.68
N LYS A 133 15.97 4.04 -13.49
CA LYS A 133 15.84 5.39 -12.95
C LYS A 133 14.93 6.27 -13.79
N THR A 134 13.94 6.86 -13.12
CA THR A 134 12.92 7.71 -13.75
C THR A 134 12.97 9.12 -13.14
N ARG A 135 12.94 10.14 -14.01
CA ARG A 135 12.65 11.52 -13.62
C ARG A 135 11.17 11.79 -13.79
N ILE A 136 10.56 12.35 -12.76
CA ILE A 136 9.16 12.75 -12.73
C ILE A 136 9.11 14.27 -12.63
N THR A 137 8.34 14.90 -13.49
CA THR A 137 8.17 16.35 -13.55
C THR A 137 6.70 16.69 -13.40
N TRP A 138 6.36 17.41 -12.34
CA TRP A 138 5.03 18.00 -12.15
C TRP A 138 5.03 19.42 -12.68
N ILE A 139 4.05 19.74 -13.52
CA ILE A 139 3.76 21.10 -13.99
C ILE A 139 2.36 21.41 -13.48
N VAL A 140 2.29 22.38 -12.58
CA VAL A 140 1.06 22.73 -11.87
C VAL A 140 0.57 24.08 -12.33
N HIS A 141 -0.71 24.14 -12.69
CA HIS A 141 -1.44 25.36 -13.04
C HIS A 141 -2.60 25.51 -12.05
N THR A 142 -2.51 26.49 -11.15
CA THR A 142 -3.56 26.73 -10.16
C THR A 142 -4.70 27.55 -10.74
N PRO A 143 -5.92 27.44 -10.20
CA PRO A 143 -7.03 28.30 -10.61
C PRO A 143 -6.76 29.76 -10.24
N LYS A 144 -7.48 30.67 -10.91
CA LYS A 144 -7.46 32.10 -10.58
C LYS A 144 -8.15 32.34 -9.25
N LEU A 145 -7.45 33.01 -8.34
CA LEU A 145 -7.97 33.39 -7.04
C LEU A 145 -8.57 34.81 -7.07
N SER A 146 -9.65 35.00 -6.33
CA SER A 146 -10.18 36.34 -6.06
C SER A 146 -9.14 37.22 -5.38
N VAL A 147 -9.20 38.52 -5.55
CA VAL A 147 -8.21 39.50 -5.03
C VAL A 147 -7.93 39.28 -3.52
N LEU A 148 -8.97 39.00 -2.73
CA LEU A 148 -8.81 38.80 -1.29
C LEU A 148 -8.11 37.49 -0.93
N ARG A 149 -8.20 36.47 -1.79
CA ARG A 149 -7.57 35.16 -1.58
C ARG A 149 -6.15 35.05 -2.19
N ARG A 150 -5.69 36.01 -2.98
CA ARG A 150 -4.37 35.94 -3.64
C ARG A 150 -3.21 35.77 -2.68
N VAL A 151 -3.37 36.14 -1.42
CA VAL A 151 -2.38 35.89 -0.36
C VAL A 151 -2.01 34.41 -0.25
N GLU A 152 -2.93 33.49 -0.57
CA GLU A 152 -2.70 32.05 -0.56
C GLU A 152 -1.60 31.64 -1.54
N ASN A 153 -1.42 32.38 -2.63
CA ASN A 153 -0.40 32.12 -3.64
C ASN A 153 1.04 32.25 -3.16
N PHE A 154 1.30 32.92 -2.03
CA PHE A 154 2.65 33.01 -1.45
C PHE A 154 3.17 31.64 -0.99
N TRP A 155 2.30 30.73 -0.54
CA TRP A 155 2.67 29.44 0.02
C TRP A 155 2.24 28.24 -0.85
N THR A 156 1.58 28.49 -1.96
CA THR A 156 0.99 27.40 -2.79
C THR A 156 2.09 26.49 -3.34
N GLU A 157 3.17 27.03 -3.92
CA GLU A 157 4.28 26.24 -4.45
C GLU A 157 4.96 25.42 -3.36
N ASP A 158 5.26 26.03 -2.20
CA ASP A 158 5.92 25.37 -1.08
C ASP A 158 5.05 24.21 -0.54
N ARG A 159 3.74 24.41 -0.42
CA ARG A 159 2.79 23.34 -0.01
C ARG A 159 2.76 22.17 -0.99
N PHE A 160 2.74 22.47 -2.30
CA PHE A 160 2.84 21.43 -3.32
C PHE A 160 4.18 20.70 -3.26
N ALA A 161 5.28 21.42 -3.12
CA ALA A 161 6.63 20.86 -3.02
C ALA A 161 6.76 19.93 -1.80
N GLU A 162 6.27 20.36 -0.64
CA GLU A 162 6.27 19.53 0.57
C GLU A 162 5.42 18.26 0.40
N ASN A 163 4.22 18.40 -0.17
CA ASN A 163 3.33 17.28 -0.43
C ASN A 163 3.96 16.27 -1.39
N ILE A 164 4.55 16.74 -2.50
CA ILE A 164 5.25 15.90 -3.47
C ILE A 164 6.47 15.22 -2.82
N ASN A 165 7.24 15.90 -1.98
CA ASN A 165 8.37 15.30 -1.27
C ASN A 165 7.94 14.12 -0.40
N LYS A 166 6.90 14.29 0.41
CA LYS A 166 6.33 13.23 1.25
C LYS A 166 5.74 12.10 0.41
N SER A 167 5.04 12.44 -0.67
CA SER A 167 4.49 11.48 -1.62
C SER A 167 5.58 10.62 -2.27
N MET A 168 6.72 11.22 -2.63
CA MET A 168 7.84 10.48 -3.22
C MET A 168 8.50 9.50 -2.24
N LEU A 169 8.56 9.84 -0.95
CA LEU A 169 9.03 8.90 0.08
C LEU A 169 8.07 7.70 0.20
N ASN A 170 6.77 7.95 0.23
CA ASN A 170 5.77 6.89 0.29
C ASN A 170 5.82 6.01 -0.97
N LEU A 171 5.93 6.62 -2.16
CA LEU A 171 6.04 5.90 -3.43
C LEU A 171 7.28 5.01 -3.47
N ASN A 172 8.41 5.52 -2.99
CA ASN A 172 9.65 4.74 -2.93
C ASN A 172 9.50 3.50 -2.05
N ASN A 173 8.81 3.61 -0.91
CA ASN A 173 8.52 2.48 -0.03
C ASN A 173 7.60 1.45 -0.71
N VAL A 174 6.52 1.91 -1.37
CA VAL A 174 5.58 1.03 -2.10
C VAL A 174 6.29 0.28 -3.23
N LEU A 175 7.09 0.98 -4.03
CA LEU A 175 7.84 0.36 -5.14
C LEU A 175 8.96 -0.56 -4.64
N GLY A 176 9.64 -0.20 -3.54
CA GLY A 176 10.67 -1.02 -2.93
C GLY A 176 10.14 -2.37 -2.49
N ASN A 177 9.05 -2.38 -1.76
CA ASN A 177 8.38 -3.60 -1.32
C ASN A 177 7.93 -4.47 -2.49
N LYS A 178 7.41 -3.85 -3.55
CA LYS A 178 6.95 -4.58 -4.75
C LYS A 178 8.10 -5.16 -5.55
N VAL A 179 9.18 -4.39 -5.77
CA VAL A 179 10.36 -4.87 -6.53
C VAL A 179 11.08 -5.97 -5.75
N GLU A 180 11.23 -5.84 -4.45
CA GLU A 180 11.82 -6.89 -3.62
C GLU A 180 10.99 -8.18 -3.70
N LYS A 181 9.67 -8.07 -3.63
CA LYS A 181 8.75 -9.19 -3.79
C LYS A 181 8.87 -9.84 -5.19
N ASP A 182 8.91 -9.03 -6.26
CA ASP A 182 9.06 -9.52 -7.63
C ASP A 182 10.41 -10.21 -7.84
N ASN A 183 11.50 -9.66 -7.28
CA ASN A 183 12.84 -10.25 -7.34
C ASN A 183 12.92 -11.57 -6.54
N GLN A 184 12.31 -11.61 -5.35
CA GLN A 184 12.20 -12.84 -4.58
C GLN A 184 11.43 -13.91 -5.34
N MET A 185 10.32 -13.56 -6.00
CA MET A 185 9.54 -14.47 -6.84
C MET A 185 10.31 -14.97 -8.07
N ALA A 186 11.07 -14.10 -8.73
CA ALA A 186 11.87 -14.45 -9.89
C ALA A 186 13.10 -15.34 -9.55
N ALA A 187 13.64 -15.21 -8.35
CA ALA A 187 14.77 -16.00 -7.86
C ALA A 187 14.38 -17.38 -7.32
N ILE A 188 13.08 -17.71 -7.29
CA ILE A 188 12.58 -18.97 -6.73
C ILE A 188 13.06 -20.17 -7.54
N LYS A 189 13.78 -21.08 -6.90
CA LYS A 189 14.09 -22.41 -7.40
C LYS A 189 13.12 -23.42 -6.77
N TYR A 190 12.15 -23.85 -7.55
CA TYR A 190 11.18 -24.84 -7.10
C TYR A 190 11.85 -26.20 -6.91
N ASP A 191 11.26 -27.01 -6.01
CA ASP A 191 11.65 -28.40 -5.70
C ASP A 191 13.15 -28.57 -5.31
N SER A 192 13.79 -27.47 -4.92
CA SER A 192 15.18 -27.46 -4.43
C SER A 192 15.20 -27.20 -2.94
N LEU A 193 15.95 -28.06 -2.21
CA LEU A 193 16.14 -27.93 -0.78
C LEU A 193 17.21 -26.89 -0.47
N MET A 194 16.91 -25.92 0.37
CA MET A 194 17.80 -24.82 0.77
C MET A 194 17.78 -24.68 2.31
N VAL A 195 18.73 -23.92 2.84
CA VAL A 195 18.80 -23.54 4.27
C VAL A 195 18.62 -22.02 4.36
N GLU A 196 17.74 -21.58 5.24
CA GLU A 196 17.46 -20.16 5.47
C GLU A 196 17.40 -19.87 6.96
N ASN A 197 17.99 -18.76 7.40
CA ASN A 197 17.80 -18.22 8.73
C ASN A 197 16.68 -17.18 8.66
N GLU A 198 15.58 -17.41 9.38
CA GLU A 198 14.48 -16.46 9.49
C GLU A 198 14.63 -15.63 10.76
N GLU A 199 14.38 -14.34 10.65
CA GLU A 199 14.31 -13.41 11.77
C GLU A 199 12.96 -13.53 12.49
N GLU A 200 12.88 -12.87 13.66
CA GLU A 200 11.64 -12.80 14.42
C GLU A 200 10.51 -12.16 13.59
N LYS A 201 9.33 -12.79 13.63
CA LYS A 201 8.11 -12.28 12.96
C LYS A 201 6.96 -12.24 13.93
N LEU A 202 6.21 -11.14 13.87
CA LEU A 202 4.93 -11.00 14.56
C LEU A 202 3.81 -11.36 13.59
N LEU A 203 2.96 -12.31 13.98
CA LEU A 203 1.82 -12.76 13.16
C LEU A 203 0.52 -12.40 13.88
N LEU A 204 -0.45 -11.86 13.13
CA LEU A 204 -1.86 -11.76 13.53
C LEU A 204 -2.62 -12.90 12.88
N GLY A 205 -3.36 -13.69 13.66
CA GLY A 205 -4.07 -14.83 13.09
C GLY A 205 -5.00 -15.54 14.05
N ILE A 206 -5.40 -16.73 13.65
CA ILE A 206 -6.36 -17.57 14.36
C ILE A 206 -5.81 -18.98 14.54
N ASN A 207 -6.18 -19.63 15.65
CA ASN A 207 -5.96 -21.07 15.87
C ASN A 207 -7.20 -21.85 15.42
N VAL A 208 -6.99 -22.88 14.65
CA VAL A 208 -8.07 -23.68 14.04
C VAL A 208 -7.73 -25.16 14.11
N SER A 209 -8.75 -25.98 14.36
CA SER A 209 -8.69 -27.43 14.16
C SER A 209 -9.72 -27.84 13.12
N THR A 210 -9.33 -28.68 12.18
CA THR A 210 -10.23 -29.14 11.11
C THR A 210 -9.84 -30.51 10.59
N SER A 211 -10.81 -31.17 9.92
CA SER A 211 -10.59 -32.45 9.27
C SER A 211 -9.59 -32.32 8.11
N ASN A 212 -8.66 -33.27 8.02
CA ASN A 212 -7.67 -33.38 6.94
C ASN A 212 -8.18 -34.27 5.76
N LYS A 213 -9.48 -34.51 5.67
CA LYS A 213 -10.07 -35.33 4.60
C LYS A 213 -10.17 -34.53 3.29
N LYS A 214 -9.64 -35.12 2.18
CA LYS A 214 -9.69 -34.52 0.84
C LYS A 214 -9.31 -33.03 0.87
N ASP A 215 -10.15 -32.18 0.27
CA ASP A 215 -9.92 -30.75 0.14
C ASP A 215 -10.42 -29.94 1.36
N ALA A 216 -10.95 -30.60 2.40
CA ALA A 216 -11.56 -29.95 3.55
C ALA A 216 -10.57 -29.02 4.28
N LEU A 217 -9.31 -29.45 4.45
CA LEU A 217 -8.28 -28.65 5.07
C LEU A 217 -8.01 -27.36 4.26
N TYR A 218 -7.85 -27.49 2.93
CA TYR A 218 -7.53 -26.35 2.09
C TYR A 218 -8.71 -25.36 2.00
N LYS A 219 -9.94 -25.85 1.85
CA LYS A 219 -11.15 -24.99 1.89
C LYS A 219 -11.26 -24.24 3.22
N ASN A 220 -10.96 -24.92 4.32
CA ASN A 220 -10.95 -24.28 5.63
C ASN A 220 -9.86 -23.20 5.76
N ILE A 221 -8.67 -23.43 5.18
CA ILE A 221 -7.59 -22.43 5.11
C ILE A 221 -8.03 -21.21 4.32
N VAL A 222 -8.61 -21.38 3.13
CA VAL A 222 -9.12 -20.29 2.29
C VAL A 222 -10.17 -19.46 3.03
N MET A 223 -11.15 -20.14 3.65
CA MET A 223 -12.18 -19.48 4.45
C MET A 223 -11.59 -18.64 5.59
N ASN A 224 -10.66 -19.21 6.35
CA ASN A 224 -10.05 -18.52 7.49
C ASN A 224 -9.09 -17.42 7.05
N TYR A 225 -8.38 -17.58 5.93
CA TYR A 225 -7.60 -16.52 5.33
C TYR A 225 -8.50 -15.31 4.98
N ASN A 226 -9.63 -15.53 4.35
CA ASN A 226 -10.58 -14.46 4.02
C ASN A 226 -11.08 -13.73 5.29
N LYS A 227 -11.31 -14.46 6.40
CA LYS A 227 -11.64 -13.81 7.68
C LYS A 227 -10.52 -12.90 8.19
N ILE A 228 -9.26 -13.39 8.19
CA ILE A 228 -8.10 -12.62 8.63
C ILE A 228 -7.90 -11.40 7.71
N TYR A 229 -8.01 -11.61 6.39
CA TYR A 229 -7.86 -10.55 5.40
C TYR A 229 -8.91 -9.45 5.59
N ASN A 230 -10.19 -9.81 5.71
CA ASN A 230 -11.26 -8.85 5.92
C ASN A 230 -11.09 -8.09 7.25
N TYR A 231 -10.79 -8.80 8.35
CA TYR A 231 -10.51 -8.15 9.62
C TYR A 231 -9.34 -7.17 9.52
N THR A 232 -8.27 -7.55 8.82
CA THR A 232 -7.10 -6.69 8.66
C THR A 232 -7.37 -5.48 7.79
N THR A 233 -8.11 -5.65 6.70
CA THR A 233 -8.36 -4.56 5.74
C THR A 233 -9.54 -3.67 6.11
N MET A 234 -10.65 -4.25 6.58
CA MET A 234 -11.87 -3.50 6.90
C MET A 234 -11.88 -2.97 8.33
N ASP A 235 -11.65 -3.86 9.33
CA ASP A 235 -11.76 -3.46 10.74
C ASP A 235 -10.51 -2.71 11.23
N LEU A 236 -9.31 -3.12 10.78
CA LEU A 236 -8.06 -2.49 11.17
C LEU A 236 -7.57 -1.43 10.17
N GLY A 237 -8.24 -1.28 9.02
CA GLY A 237 -7.92 -0.29 7.99
C GLY A 237 -6.53 -0.45 7.37
N LYS A 238 -5.98 -1.69 7.38
CA LYS A 238 -4.66 -1.97 6.82
C LYS A 238 -4.74 -2.17 5.32
N LYS A 239 -3.72 -1.68 4.60
CA LYS A 239 -3.57 -1.88 3.15
C LYS A 239 -2.79 -3.17 2.88
N ASP A 240 -2.93 -3.73 1.67
CA ASP A 240 -2.30 -5.01 1.27
C ASP A 240 -0.75 -5.00 1.35
N ASP A 241 -0.13 -3.84 1.33
CA ASP A 241 1.31 -3.64 1.45
C ASP A 241 1.79 -3.43 2.91
N GLU A 242 0.87 -3.31 3.87
CA GLU A 242 1.19 -3.18 5.29
C GLU A 242 1.30 -4.53 6.03
N PHE A 243 1.03 -5.64 5.35
CA PHE A 243 1.15 -6.99 5.90
C PHE A 243 1.76 -7.97 4.89
N GLY A 244 2.38 -9.02 5.41
CA GLY A 244 3.06 -9.99 4.57
C GLY A 244 2.18 -11.13 4.07
N PHE A 245 2.80 -12.09 3.43
CA PHE A 245 2.15 -13.30 2.93
C PHE A 245 1.55 -14.14 4.06
N PRO A 246 0.38 -14.78 3.85
CA PRO A 246 -0.22 -15.65 4.86
C PRO A 246 0.68 -16.83 5.17
N VAL A 247 0.80 -17.15 6.45
CA VAL A 247 1.60 -18.25 6.98
C VAL A 247 0.72 -19.20 7.76
N LEU A 248 0.70 -20.46 7.35
CA LEU A 248 0.10 -21.54 8.11
C LEU A 248 1.19 -22.28 8.87
N ILE A 249 0.99 -22.50 10.15
CA ILE A 249 1.92 -23.18 11.05
C ILE A 249 1.24 -24.42 11.61
N THR A 250 1.88 -25.58 11.41
CA THR A 250 1.47 -26.87 11.96
C THR A 250 2.64 -27.55 12.64
N ASP A 251 2.36 -28.38 13.62
CA ASP A 251 3.35 -29.29 14.19
C ASP A 251 3.80 -30.32 13.14
N ALA A 252 5.11 -30.59 13.08
CA ALA A 252 5.67 -31.57 12.15
C ALA A 252 5.24 -33.01 12.43
N ASP A 253 4.82 -33.34 13.64
CA ASP A 253 4.32 -34.67 13.99
C ASP A 253 2.86 -34.86 13.57
N ASN A 254 2.05 -33.80 13.54
CA ASN A 254 0.60 -33.83 13.38
C ASN A 254 0.05 -33.45 12.00
N TYR A 255 0.91 -33.00 11.07
CA TYR A 255 0.44 -32.46 9.76
C TYR A 255 -0.27 -33.48 8.86
N LYS A 256 -0.20 -34.78 9.19
CA LYS A 256 -0.86 -35.90 8.49
C LYS A 256 -2.05 -36.50 9.23
N ASP A 257 -2.34 -36.02 10.42
CA ASP A 257 -3.42 -36.58 11.23
C ASP A 257 -4.79 -36.40 10.57
N LYS A 258 -5.76 -37.19 11.02
CA LYS A 258 -7.15 -37.07 10.53
C LYS A 258 -7.74 -35.71 10.86
N GLU A 259 -7.34 -35.12 11.96
CA GLU A 259 -7.62 -33.75 12.37
C GLU A 259 -6.31 -33.01 12.50
N VAL A 260 -6.20 -31.86 11.88
CA VAL A 260 -5.03 -31.01 11.92
C VAL A 260 -5.36 -29.71 12.65
N SER A 261 -4.59 -29.45 13.69
CA SER A 261 -4.58 -28.16 14.36
C SER A 261 -3.50 -27.27 13.74
N TYR A 262 -3.86 -26.05 13.40
CA TYR A 262 -2.94 -25.10 12.80
C TYR A 262 -3.21 -23.67 13.29
N PHE A 263 -2.18 -22.85 13.24
CA PHE A 263 -2.29 -21.40 13.31
C PHE A 263 -2.18 -20.85 11.89
N LEU A 264 -3.15 -20.01 11.48
CA LEU A 264 -3.08 -19.26 10.24
C LEU A 264 -2.98 -17.79 10.57
N GLY A 265 -1.97 -17.10 10.04
CA GLY A 265 -1.77 -15.69 10.32
C GLY A 265 -1.08 -14.95 9.19
N ILE A 266 -1.04 -13.63 9.31
CA ILE A 266 -0.32 -12.72 8.42
C ILE A 266 0.73 -11.95 9.22
N PRO A 267 1.93 -11.72 8.66
CA PRO A 267 2.98 -10.93 9.30
C PRO A 267 2.59 -9.46 9.39
N LEU A 268 2.84 -8.86 10.55
CA LEU A 268 2.63 -7.44 10.82
C LEU A 268 3.87 -6.83 11.48
N SER A 269 4.06 -5.52 11.28
CA SER A 269 5.20 -4.80 11.84
C SER A 269 5.07 -4.48 13.33
N LYS A 270 3.85 -4.41 13.88
CA LYS A 270 3.60 -4.06 15.29
C LYS A 270 2.28 -4.62 15.83
N LYS A 271 2.23 -4.81 17.15
CA LYS A 271 0.97 -5.12 17.87
C LYS A 271 0.08 -3.88 18.01
N PHE A 272 -1.22 -4.12 18.09
CA PHE A 272 -2.25 -3.12 18.39
C PHE A 272 -3.37 -3.78 19.19
N GLY A 273 -4.33 -3.00 19.70
CA GLY A 273 -5.51 -3.55 20.39
C GLY A 273 -6.37 -4.36 19.45
N LEU A 274 -6.74 -5.58 19.84
CA LEU A 274 -7.69 -6.41 19.11
C LEU A 274 -9.10 -6.12 19.61
N THR A 275 -10.03 -5.96 18.70
CA THR A 275 -11.46 -5.75 18.99
C THR A 275 -12.25 -7.06 18.95
N ASP A 276 -11.71 -8.11 18.31
CA ASP A 276 -12.29 -9.43 18.19
C ASP A 276 -11.38 -10.50 18.83
N ASN A 277 -11.94 -11.22 19.80
CA ASN A 277 -11.24 -12.27 20.57
C ASN A 277 -10.94 -13.55 19.76
N ASN A 278 -11.47 -13.68 18.54
CA ASN A 278 -11.13 -14.80 17.64
C ASN A 278 -9.71 -14.67 17.08
N PHE A 279 -9.15 -13.47 17.11
CA PHE A 279 -7.80 -13.20 16.63
C PHE A 279 -6.80 -13.13 17.77
N SER A 280 -5.59 -13.53 17.49
CA SER A 280 -4.49 -13.47 18.46
C SER A 280 -3.18 -13.11 17.77
N PHE A 281 -2.25 -12.56 18.54
CA PHE A 281 -0.87 -12.38 18.08
C PHE A 281 -0.02 -13.58 18.46
N ARG A 282 0.76 -14.08 17.50
CA ARG A 282 1.80 -15.08 17.74
C ARG A 282 3.14 -14.48 17.31
N THR A 283 4.12 -14.47 18.22
CA THR A 283 5.52 -14.15 17.90
C THR A 283 6.24 -15.41 17.53
N GLN A 284 6.87 -15.41 16.37
CA GLN A 284 7.73 -16.47 15.90
C GLN A 284 9.17 -16.01 16.06
N GLY A 285 9.92 -16.67 16.93
CA GLY A 285 11.33 -16.35 17.16
C GLY A 285 12.25 -16.68 15.97
N PRO A 286 13.50 -16.21 16.00
CA PRO A 286 14.47 -16.50 14.96
C PRO A 286 14.79 -17.99 14.92
N THR A 287 14.81 -18.57 13.73
CA THR A 287 15.05 -20.02 13.55
C THR A 287 15.81 -20.28 12.26
N GLN A 288 16.64 -21.34 12.31
CA GLN A 288 17.18 -21.94 11.09
C GLN A 288 16.14 -22.91 10.52
N ASN A 289 15.93 -22.84 9.21
CA ASN A 289 14.94 -23.64 8.53
C ASN A 289 15.53 -24.37 7.32
N TYR A 290 15.07 -25.60 7.10
CA TYR A 290 15.15 -26.21 5.79
C TYR A 290 13.94 -25.77 5.00
N ILE A 291 14.15 -25.23 3.80
CA ILE A 291 13.09 -24.67 2.97
C ILE A 291 13.03 -25.33 1.60
N MET A 292 11.84 -25.36 1.05
CA MET A 292 11.58 -25.77 -0.32
C MET A 292 10.42 -24.95 -0.88
N TYR A 293 10.57 -24.42 -2.09
CA TYR A 293 9.46 -23.80 -2.80
C TYR A 293 8.68 -24.87 -3.58
N TYR A 294 7.37 -24.81 -3.48
CA TYR A 294 6.45 -25.76 -4.06
C TYR A 294 5.37 -25.03 -4.89
N LYS A 295 5.10 -25.55 -6.10
CA LYS A 295 3.98 -25.09 -6.91
C LYS A 295 3.19 -26.30 -7.42
N GLY A 296 1.86 -26.29 -7.27
CA GLY A 296 0.97 -27.37 -7.67
C GLY A 296 -0.26 -27.46 -6.76
N ASN A 297 -1.02 -28.55 -6.87
CA ASN A 297 -2.17 -28.74 -6.00
C ASN A 297 -1.78 -28.83 -4.51
N TYR A 298 -2.66 -28.39 -3.62
CA TYR A 298 -2.36 -28.32 -2.18
C TYR A 298 -2.01 -29.68 -1.57
N ALA A 299 -2.59 -30.79 -2.03
CA ALA A 299 -2.30 -32.12 -1.54
C ALA A 299 -0.86 -32.57 -1.84
N GLY A 300 -0.31 -32.19 -2.99
CA GLY A 300 1.04 -32.56 -3.43
C GLY A 300 2.15 -32.05 -2.54
N ARG A 301 1.93 -30.97 -1.78
CA ARG A 301 2.92 -30.38 -0.85
C ARG A 301 3.46 -31.38 0.18
N ILE A 302 2.68 -32.45 0.48
CA ILE A 302 3.09 -33.46 1.46
C ILE A 302 4.41 -34.13 1.09
N LYS A 303 4.64 -34.38 -0.20
CA LYS A 303 5.91 -34.96 -0.67
C LYS A 303 7.11 -34.04 -0.37
N ALA A 304 6.96 -32.75 -0.61
CA ALA A 304 8.01 -31.77 -0.33
C ALA A 304 8.26 -31.64 1.18
N ILE A 305 7.21 -31.63 2.01
CA ILE A 305 7.35 -31.66 3.49
C ILE A 305 8.12 -32.91 3.94
N GLN A 306 7.81 -34.08 3.38
CA GLN A 306 8.50 -35.32 3.70
C GLN A 306 9.99 -35.25 3.36
N GLN A 307 10.37 -34.62 2.25
CA GLN A 307 11.77 -34.42 1.86
C GLN A 307 12.50 -33.52 2.86
N LEU A 308 11.87 -32.45 3.35
CA LEU A 308 12.44 -31.60 4.40
C LEU A 308 12.69 -32.38 5.70
N ILE A 309 11.70 -33.20 6.14
CA ILE A 309 11.83 -34.03 7.33
C ILE A 309 12.92 -35.10 7.17
N GLN A 310 12.98 -35.77 6.00
CA GLN A 310 14.03 -36.76 5.72
C GLN A 310 15.42 -36.10 5.73
N LYS A 311 15.56 -34.89 5.20
CA LYS A 311 16.82 -34.15 5.28
C LYS A 311 17.21 -33.82 6.70
N ALA A 312 16.27 -33.33 7.53
CA ALA A 312 16.56 -33.06 8.95
C ALA A 312 17.01 -34.33 9.70
N LYS A 313 16.33 -35.46 9.46
CA LYS A 313 16.73 -36.77 10.05
C LYS A 313 18.10 -37.22 9.58
N LYS A 314 18.43 -37.05 8.30
CA LYS A 314 19.74 -37.40 7.73
C LYS A 314 20.87 -36.55 8.32
N ASP A 315 20.60 -35.31 8.64
CA ASP A 315 21.54 -34.36 9.21
C ASP A 315 21.55 -34.41 10.75
N GLU A 316 20.84 -35.38 11.37
CA GLU A 316 20.72 -35.56 12.81
C GLU A 316 20.20 -34.31 13.54
N MET A 317 19.38 -33.51 12.87
CA MET A 317 18.77 -32.33 13.44
C MET A 317 17.41 -32.66 14.07
N ARG A 318 17.14 -32.05 15.21
CA ARG A 318 15.76 -31.96 15.73
C ARG A 318 14.97 -31.00 14.86
N PHE A 319 13.68 -31.18 14.81
CA PHE A 319 12.80 -30.31 14.05
C PHE A 319 11.49 -30.01 14.82
N GLY A 320 10.89 -28.91 14.53
CA GLY A 320 9.66 -28.43 15.15
C GLY A 320 8.58 -28.12 14.11
N ASP A 321 8.06 -26.91 14.14
CA ASP A 321 6.94 -26.48 13.28
C ASP A 321 7.25 -26.56 11.78
N ILE A 322 6.25 -26.99 11.01
CA ILE A 322 6.17 -26.80 9.56
C ILE A 322 5.44 -25.49 9.31
N ARG A 323 6.04 -24.64 8.50
CA ARG A 323 5.44 -23.39 8.05
C ARG A 323 5.20 -23.44 6.55
N GLN A 324 4.00 -23.03 6.15
CA GLN A 324 3.57 -22.99 4.78
C GLN A 324 3.23 -21.53 4.47
N THR A 325 4.14 -20.78 3.86
CA THR A 325 3.93 -19.40 3.46
C THR A 325 3.37 -19.38 2.05
N PHE A 326 2.16 -18.90 1.89
CA PHE A 326 1.50 -18.76 0.59
C PHE A 326 2.04 -17.51 -0.11
N LEU A 327 2.70 -17.68 -1.24
CA LEU A 327 3.27 -16.58 -2.02
C LEU A 327 2.24 -15.83 -2.86
N GLU A 328 1.04 -16.39 -2.94
CA GLU A 328 -0.14 -15.82 -3.58
C GLU A 328 -1.34 -15.97 -2.66
N ARG A 329 -2.39 -15.21 -2.89
CA ARG A 329 -3.64 -15.35 -2.14
C ARG A 329 -4.19 -16.77 -2.31
N PRO A 330 -4.42 -17.54 -1.23
CA PRO A 330 -5.03 -18.85 -1.35
C PRO A 330 -6.48 -18.72 -1.85
N MET A 331 -6.82 -19.48 -2.89
CA MET A 331 -8.15 -19.54 -3.51
C MET A 331 -8.56 -20.98 -3.73
N GLU A 332 -9.87 -21.26 -3.64
CA GLU A 332 -10.40 -22.60 -3.93
C GLU A 332 -10.11 -22.98 -5.40
N ASP A 333 -9.95 -24.27 -5.63
CA ASP A 333 -9.77 -24.88 -6.96
C ASP A 333 -8.59 -24.34 -7.79
N GLN A 334 -7.59 -23.75 -7.13
CA GLN A 334 -6.36 -23.29 -7.78
C GLN A 334 -5.12 -24.00 -7.21
N ASP A 335 -4.11 -24.13 -8.05
CA ASP A 335 -2.80 -24.55 -7.61
C ASP A 335 -2.21 -23.50 -6.63
N VAL A 336 -1.48 -24.00 -5.66
CA VAL A 336 -0.80 -23.15 -4.67
C VAL A 336 0.63 -22.90 -5.08
N ASN A 337 1.11 -21.69 -4.78
CA ASN A 337 2.50 -21.31 -4.85
C ASN A 337 2.96 -20.96 -3.43
N MET A 338 3.88 -21.73 -2.87
CA MET A 338 4.24 -21.59 -1.46
C MET A 338 5.70 -21.88 -1.15
N LYS A 339 6.21 -21.24 -0.09
CA LYS A 339 7.45 -21.64 0.60
C LYS A 339 7.09 -22.56 1.76
N LEU A 340 7.63 -23.77 1.71
CA LEU A 340 7.57 -24.76 2.80
C LEU A 340 8.82 -24.63 3.64
N SER A 341 8.70 -24.49 4.94
CA SER A 341 9.81 -24.35 5.86
C SER A 341 9.65 -25.32 7.03
N LEU A 342 10.71 -26.02 7.37
CA LEU A 342 10.81 -26.87 8.56
C LEU A 342 11.85 -26.26 9.49
N SER A 343 11.43 -25.87 10.69
CA SER A 343 12.36 -25.36 11.70
C SER A 343 13.26 -26.49 12.21
N VAL A 344 14.57 -26.22 12.20
CA VAL A 344 15.59 -27.22 12.64
C VAL A 344 16.50 -26.65 13.71
N PHE A 345 16.93 -27.51 14.63
CA PHE A 345 17.82 -27.13 15.72
C PHE A 345 18.67 -28.36 16.15
N LYS A 346 19.83 -28.10 16.74
CA LYS A 346 20.73 -29.14 17.24
C LYS A 346 20.22 -29.79 18.54
#